data_0e5a3fc5e18f431ecf9d7a85205ef27a
#
_entry.id   0e5a3fc5e18f431ecf9d7a85205ef27a
#
_cell.length_a   1.000
_cell.length_b   1.000
_cell.length_c   1.000
_cell.angle_alpha   90.00
_cell.angle_beta   90.00
_cell.angle_gamma   90.00
#
_symmetry.space_group_name_H-M   'P 1'
#
loop_
_entity.id
_entity.type
_entity.pdbx_description
1 polymer ?
#
loop_
_entity_poly.entity_id
_entity_poly.type
_entity_poly.pdbx_seq_one_letter_code
_entity_poly.pdbx_strand_id
1 'polypeptide(L)'
;EKIKYPLQGWLKLFHHIPILDKQANALVSRYKITHIKYHVFHEGTKRMVIEATIHCPTPITLLVAHLALGKRARKKQIGELVGIVNAIQNPVILMGDFNTFHGEAEIRKLLQQTHLKDKIGLDKKDLPFTEPAWHPTKRLDYILTSSKIKVSKYSVLPFHFSDHLPLMIEFEVKR
;
A
#
# COMPACT_ATOMS: atom_id res chain seq x y z
N GLU A 1 -10.80 15.50 -3.43
CA GLU A 1 -11.15 15.76 -2.02
C GLU A 1 -9.95 15.43 -1.14
N LYS A 2 -9.43 16.40 -0.38
CA LYS A 2 -8.31 16.19 0.53
C LYS A 2 -8.87 15.77 1.88
N ILE A 3 -8.76 14.51 2.23
CA ILE A 3 -9.11 14.05 3.59
C ILE A 3 -7.88 14.18 4.47
N LYS A 4 -7.96 15.03 5.48
CA LYS A 4 -6.92 15.20 6.49
C LYS A 4 -6.96 14.03 7.47
N TYR A 5 -5.78 13.49 7.83
CA TYR A 5 -5.68 12.53 8.93
C TYR A 5 -5.99 13.21 10.26
N PRO A 6 -6.97 12.73 11.02
CA PRO A 6 -7.22 13.29 12.36
C PRO A 6 -6.06 12.95 13.29
N LEU A 7 -5.31 13.95 13.74
CA LEU A 7 -4.28 13.78 14.76
C LEU A 7 -4.92 13.47 16.11
N GLN A 8 -4.39 12.47 16.82
CA GLN A 8 -4.88 12.06 18.15
C GLN A 8 -3.81 12.23 19.23
N GLY A 9 -4.25 12.48 20.46
CA GLY A 9 -3.40 12.59 21.65
C GLY A 9 -2.46 13.80 21.62
N TRP A 10 -1.25 13.64 22.14
CA TRP A 10 -0.21 14.68 22.22
C TRP A 10 0.25 15.21 20.86
N LEU A 11 0.02 14.47 19.77
CA LEU A 11 0.30 14.94 18.40
C LEU A 11 -0.58 16.14 18.00
N LYS A 12 -1.68 16.41 18.69
CA LYS A 12 -2.48 17.64 18.48
C LYS A 12 -1.70 18.92 18.79
N LEU A 13 -0.70 18.84 19.68
CA LEU A 13 0.18 19.98 20.01
C LEU A 13 1.08 20.39 18.83
N PHE A 14 1.32 19.48 17.89
CA PHE A 14 2.14 19.72 16.69
C PHE A 14 1.31 20.02 15.44
N HIS A 15 0.02 20.33 15.62
CA HIS A 15 -0.90 20.66 14.51
C HIS A 15 -0.41 21.80 13.60
N HIS A 16 0.45 22.66 14.10
CA HIS A 16 1.00 23.78 13.32
C HIS A 16 2.27 23.43 12.54
N ILE A 17 2.78 22.19 12.63
CA ILE A 17 3.93 21.77 11.82
C ILE A 17 3.42 21.35 10.44
N PRO A 18 3.73 22.11 9.35
CA PRO A 18 3.17 21.89 8.01
C PRO A 18 3.40 20.50 7.44
N ILE A 19 4.48 19.82 7.86
CA ILE A 19 4.85 18.47 7.40
C ILE A 19 3.91 17.39 7.97
N LEU A 20 3.47 17.52 9.22
CA LEU A 20 2.59 16.54 9.86
C LEU A 20 1.14 16.65 9.39
N ASP A 21 0.73 17.83 8.97
CA ASP A 21 -0.64 18.13 8.52
C ASP A 21 -0.89 17.80 7.04
N LYS A 22 0.17 17.47 6.28
CA LYS A 22 0.12 17.28 4.81
C LYS A 22 0.32 15.84 4.33
N GLN A 23 0.29 14.85 5.22
CA GLN A 23 0.41 13.46 4.81
C GLN A 23 -0.91 12.95 4.22
N ALA A 24 -0.88 12.51 2.96
CA ALA A 24 -2.05 11.98 2.28
C ALA A 24 -1.65 10.86 1.31
N ASN A 25 -2.55 9.90 1.13
CA ASN A 25 -2.48 8.99 0.00
C ASN A 25 -3.18 9.65 -1.20
N ALA A 26 -2.70 9.39 -2.40
CA ALA A 26 -3.31 9.85 -3.63
C ALA A 26 -3.42 8.70 -4.65
N LEU A 27 -4.44 8.75 -5.47
CA LEU A 27 -4.63 7.86 -6.62
C LEU A 27 -4.95 8.70 -7.86
N VAL A 28 -4.19 8.47 -8.92
CA VAL A 28 -4.42 9.08 -10.24
C VAL A 28 -4.62 7.98 -11.26
N SER A 29 -5.59 8.13 -12.14
CA SER A 29 -5.89 7.13 -13.17
C SER A 29 -6.34 7.81 -14.46
N ARG A 30 -5.94 7.23 -15.62
CA ARG A 30 -6.54 7.55 -16.92
C ARG A 30 -7.89 6.86 -17.14
N TYR A 31 -8.15 5.80 -16.39
CA TYR A 31 -9.42 5.09 -16.42
C TYR A 31 -10.42 5.72 -15.47
N LYS A 32 -11.69 5.55 -15.75
CA LYS A 32 -12.75 6.02 -14.86
C LYS A 32 -12.65 5.36 -13.51
N ILE A 33 -12.55 6.18 -12.46
CA ILE A 33 -12.57 5.74 -11.07
C ILE A 33 -14.01 5.75 -10.58
N THR A 34 -14.45 4.66 -9.96
CA THR A 34 -15.78 4.51 -9.35
C THR A 34 -15.65 3.89 -7.97
N HIS A 35 -16.71 3.94 -7.18
CA HIS A 35 -16.77 3.33 -5.85
C HIS A 35 -15.56 3.66 -4.97
N ILE A 36 -15.29 4.95 -4.78
CA ILE A 36 -14.24 5.39 -3.86
C ILE A 36 -14.73 5.23 -2.43
N LYS A 37 -13.97 4.50 -1.63
CA LYS A 37 -14.21 4.32 -0.20
C LYS A 37 -12.92 4.56 0.58
N TYR A 38 -13.05 5.19 1.74
CA TYR A 38 -11.95 5.46 2.64
C TYR A 38 -12.11 4.60 3.89
N HIS A 39 -11.14 3.73 4.14
CA HIS A 39 -11.08 2.96 5.38
C HIS A 39 -10.12 3.63 6.33
N VAL A 40 -10.57 3.89 7.54
CA VAL A 40 -9.77 4.52 8.58
C VAL A 40 -9.39 3.48 9.62
N PHE A 41 -8.11 3.19 9.76
CA PHE A 41 -7.60 2.29 10.79
C PHE A 41 -7.84 2.85 12.21
N HIS A 42 -8.07 1.96 13.16
CA HIS A 42 -8.31 2.34 14.55
C HIS A 42 -7.07 2.89 15.25
N GLU A 43 -5.88 2.43 14.86
CA GLU A 43 -4.62 2.85 15.50
C GLU A 43 -3.57 3.34 14.49
N GLY A 44 -2.64 4.16 15.00
CA GLY A 44 -1.52 4.73 14.25
C GLY A 44 -1.79 6.13 13.73
N THR A 45 -0.75 6.79 13.25
CA THR A 45 -0.81 8.15 12.66
C THR A 45 -1.20 8.11 11.19
N LYS A 46 -0.72 7.11 10.44
CA LYS A 46 -1.07 6.85 9.05
C LYS A 46 -2.22 5.85 9.04
N ARG A 47 -3.47 6.32 8.89
CA ARG A 47 -4.66 5.54 9.22
C ARG A 47 -5.63 5.34 8.07
N MET A 48 -5.27 5.72 6.85
CA MET A 48 -6.22 5.67 5.75
C MET A 48 -5.78 4.72 4.66
N VAL A 49 -6.71 3.88 4.21
CA VAL A 49 -6.62 3.13 2.96
C VAL A 49 -7.63 3.72 1.98
N ILE A 50 -7.18 4.04 0.78
CA ILE A 50 -8.07 4.38 -0.33
C ILE A 50 -8.45 3.07 -1.03
N GLU A 51 -9.74 2.78 -1.07
CA GLU A 51 -10.31 1.75 -1.94
C GLU A 51 -10.98 2.44 -3.13
N ALA A 52 -10.60 2.06 -4.34
CA ALA A 52 -11.17 2.61 -5.55
C ALA A 52 -11.32 1.53 -6.62
N THR A 53 -12.45 1.50 -7.30
CA THR A 53 -12.65 0.62 -8.47
C THR A 53 -12.34 1.41 -9.74
N ILE A 54 -11.47 0.86 -10.59
CA ILE A 54 -11.22 1.37 -11.94
C ILE A 54 -11.73 0.40 -12.99
N HIS A 55 -12.19 0.94 -14.13
CA HIS A 55 -12.71 0.17 -15.25
C HIS A 55 -11.68 0.16 -16.39
N CYS A 56 -10.84 -0.87 -16.43
CA CYS A 56 -9.85 -1.12 -17.48
C CYS A 56 -10.09 -2.50 -18.09
N PRO A 57 -10.73 -2.67 -19.12
CA PRO A 57 -11.99 -3.30 -19.59
C PRO A 57 -12.73 -4.10 -18.52
N THR A 58 -12.05 -4.74 -17.59
CA THR A 58 -12.63 -5.47 -16.44
C THR A 58 -12.47 -4.62 -15.18
N PRO A 59 -13.51 -4.50 -14.33
CA PRO A 59 -13.40 -3.79 -13.08
C PRO A 59 -12.33 -4.41 -12.18
N ILE A 60 -11.41 -3.60 -11.67
CA ILE A 60 -10.44 -3.98 -10.66
C ILE A 60 -10.51 -3.03 -9.48
N THR A 61 -10.27 -3.54 -8.28
CA THR A 61 -10.21 -2.71 -7.07
C THR A 61 -8.76 -2.44 -6.69
N LEU A 62 -8.44 -1.17 -6.55
CA LEU A 62 -7.16 -0.68 -6.06
C LEU A 62 -7.27 -0.33 -4.58
N LEU A 63 -6.35 -0.82 -3.77
CA LEU A 63 -6.17 -0.42 -2.38
C LEU A 63 -4.82 0.30 -2.26
N VAL A 64 -4.84 1.56 -1.82
CA VAL A 64 -3.63 2.35 -1.57
C VAL A 64 -3.48 2.53 -0.08
N ALA A 65 -2.42 1.97 0.50
CA ALA A 65 -2.16 1.98 1.93
C ALA A 65 -0.80 2.60 2.25
N HIS A 66 -0.73 3.34 3.36
CA HIS A 66 0.52 3.76 3.95
C HIS A 66 0.44 3.45 5.44
N LEU A 67 1.17 2.40 5.87
CA LEU A 67 1.05 1.86 7.22
C LEU A 67 1.92 2.62 8.23
N ALA A 68 1.58 2.48 9.51
CA ALA A 68 2.29 3.14 10.60
C ALA A 68 3.74 2.65 10.75
N LEU A 69 4.63 3.56 11.15
CA LEU A 69 6.03 3.24 11.47
C LEU A 69 6.14 2.32 12.70
N GLY A 70 5.26 2.50 13.70
CA GLY A 70 5.28 1.73 14.92
C GLY A 70 4.77 0.29 14.73
N LYS A 71 5.58 -0.71 15.07
CA LYS A 71 5.28 -2.14 14.89
C LYS A 71 3.92 -2.57 15.49
N ARG A 72 3.57 -2.08 16.69
CA ARG A 72 2.30 -2.43 17.35
C ARG A 72 1.08 -1.94 16.54
N ALA A 73 1.09 -0.67 16.15
CA ALA A 73 0.02 -0.08 15.35
C ALA A 73 -0.06 -0.77 13.98
N ARG A 74 1.08 -0.96 13.31
CA ARG A 74 1.15 -1.63 12.01
C ARG A 74 0.61 -3.05 12.04
N LYS A 75 0.92 -3.84 13.09
CA LYS A 75 0.35 -5.19 13.25
C LYS A 75 -1.18 -5.19 13.31
N LYS A 76 -1.79 -4.20 13.97
CA LYS A 76 -3.25 -4.04 14.02
C LYS A 76 -3.80 -3.59 12.68
N GLN A 77 -3.16 -2.61 12.04
CA GLN A 77 -3.53 -2.13 10.71
C GLN A 77 -3.51 -3.27 9.65
N ILE A 78 -2.51 -4.15 9.71
CA ILE A 78 -2.46 -5.33 8.84
C ILE A 78 -3.63 -6.28 9.12
N GLY A 79 -4.01 -6.47 10.39
CA GLY A 79 -5.20 -7.27 10.73
C GLY A 79 -6.49 -6.67 10.16
N GLU A 80 -6.67 -5.36 10.24
CA GLU A 80 -7.80 -4.66 9.63
C GLU A 80 -7.76 -4.74 8.09
N LEU A 81 -6.58 -4.59 7.50
CA LEU A 81 -6.37 -4.68 6.05
C LEU A 81 -6.72 -6.08 5.50
N VAL A 82 -6.46 -7.15 6.25
CA VAL A 82 -6.91 -8.51 5.91
C VAL A 82 -8.43 -8.56 5.75
N GLY A 83 -9.17 -7.98 6.69
CA GLY A 83 -10.64 -7.89 6.62
C GLY A 83 -11.12 -7.11 5.39
N ILE A 84 -10.49 -5.96 5.10
CA ILE A 84 -10.81 -5.14 3.93
C ILE A 84 -10.59 -5.94 2.64
N VAL A 85 -9.42 -6.57 2.47
CA VAL A 85 -9.07 -7.34 1.27
C VAL A 85 -10.03 -8.51 1.07
N ASN A 86 -10.36 -9.25 2.13
CA ASN A 86 -11.21 -10.44 2.04
C ASN A 86 -12.68 -10.12 1.74
N ALA A 87 -13.12 -8.89 1.98
CA ALA A 87 -14.47 -8.43 1.63
C ALA A 87 -14.64 -8.07 0.14
N ILE A 88 -13.53 -7.91 -0.63
CA ILE A 88 -13.57 -7.48 -2.02
C ILE A 88 -13.71 -8.69 -2.95
N GLN A 89 -14.69 -8.64 -3.86
CA GLN A 89 -14.96 -9.69 -4.85
C GLN A 89 -14.22 -9.48 -6.18
N ASN A 90 -13.95 -8.23 -6.53
CA ASN A 90 -13.20 -7.89 -7.75
C ASN A 90 -11.74 -8.37 -7.66
N PRO A 91 -11.04 -8.49 -8.80
CA PRO A 91 -9.56 -8.56 -8.79
C PRO A 91 -8.98 -7.37 -8.02
N VAL A 92 -8.04 -7.64 -7.12
CA VAL A 92 -7.46 -6.63 -6.20
C VAL A 92 -6.00 -6.39 -6.51
N ILE A 93 -5.59 -5.12 -6.48
CA ILE A 93 -4.20 -4.69 -6.35
C ILE A 93 -4.09 -3.86 -5.07
N LEU A 94 -3.32 -4.35 -4.10
CA LEU A 94 -2.98 -3.63 -2.88
C LEU A 94 -1.56 -3.11 -3.00
N MET A 95 -1.38 -1.79 -2.87
CA MET A 95 -0.09 -1.13 -3.07
C MET A 95 0.17 -0.03 -2.05
N GLY A 96 1.46 0.28 -1.86
CA GLY A 96 1.93 1.41 -1.05
C GLY A 96 3.10 1.08 -0.14
N ASP A 97 3.36 1.98 0.81
CA ASP A 97 4.41 1.85 1.81
C ASP A 97 3.87 1.13 3.06
N PHE A 98 4.41 -0.06 3.30
CA PHE A 98 4.02 -0.91 4.43
C PHE A 98 4.89 -0.71 5.66
N ASN A 99 5.96 0.08 5.56
CA ASN A 99 6.88 0.40 6.67
C ASN A 99 7.41 -0.82 7.43
N THR A 100 7.67 -1.93 6.76
CA THR A 100 8.10 -3.21 7.36
C THR A 100 9.59 -3.25 7.67
N PHE A 101 10.10 -2.26 8.41
CA PHE A 101 11.54 -2.09 8.71
C PHE A 101 12.19 -3.29 9.40
N HIS A 102 11.44 -4.16 10.05
CA HIS A 102 11.94 -5.32 10.80
C HIS A 102 11.78 -6.63 10.03
N GLY A 103 11.70 -6.54 8.70
CA GLY A 103 11.58 -7.71 7.83
C GLY A 103 10.13 -8.02 7.42
N GLU A 104 9.99 -9.08 6.65
CA GLU A 104 8.78 -9.39 5.88
C GLU A 104 7.75 -10.25 6.62
N ALA A 105 7.96 -10.54 7.92
CA ALA A 105 7.06 -11.40 8.69
C ALA A 105 5.60 -10.89 8.72
N GLU A 106 5.43 -9.55 8.73
CA GLU A 106 4.11 -8.91 8.72
C GLU A 106 3.43 -9.05 7.34
N ILE A 107 4.20 -8.95 6.25
CA ILE A 107 3.71 -9.19 4.89
C ILE A 107 3.39 -10.67 4.68
N ARG A 108 4.23 -11.57 5.16
CA ARG A 108 3.99 -13.01 5.12
C ARG A 108 2.66 -13.37 5.79
N LYS A 109 2.36 -12.76 6.95
CA LYS A 109 1.09 -12.93 7.63
C LYS A 109 -0.10 -12.40 6.80
N LEU A 110 0.03 -11.23 6.18
CA LEU A 110 -1.00 -10.67 5.29
C LEU A 110 -1.28 -11.62 4.12
N LEU A 111 -0.24 -12.13 3.46
CA LEU A 111 -0.37 -13.05 2.34
C LEU A 111 -1.00 -14.40 2.74
N GLN A 112 -0.69 -14.93 3.94
CA GLN A 112 -1.28 -16.16 4.46
C GLN A 112 -2.78 -16.04 4.78
N GLN A 113 -3.23 -14.84 5.14
CA GLN A 113 -4.61 -14.58 5.56
C GLN A 113 -5.48 -13.97 4.45
N THR A 114 -4.90 -13.72 3.27
CA THR A 114 -5.61 -13.17 2.11
C THR A 114 -5.34 -14.01 0.86
N HIS A 115 -6.09 -13.73 -0.20
CA HIS A 115 -5.87 -14.32 -1.52
C HIS A 115 -4.83 -13.56 -2.35
N LEU A 116 -4.12 -12.59 -1.74
CA LEU A 116 -3.08 -11.81 -2.41
C LEU A 116 -1.78 -12.61 -2.55
N LYS A 117 -1.03 -12.27 -3.58
CA LYS A 117 0.30 -12.81 -3.89
C LYS A 117 1.29 -11.67 -4.10
N ASP A 118 2.50 -11.90 -3.65
CA ASP A 118 3.65 -11.09 -4.03
C ASP A 118 4.31 -11.74 -5.25
N LYS A 119 4.38 -11.02 -6.37
CA LYS A 119 4.99 -11.52 -7.61
C LYS A 119 6.48 -11.83 -7.44
N ILE A 120 7.17 -11.05 -6.62
CA ILE A 120 8.61 -11.24 -6.35
C ILE A 120 8.85 -12.40 -5.39
N GLY A 121 7.96 -12.57 -4.42
CA GLY A 121 8.16 -13.50 -3.29
C GLY A 121 9.03 -12.88 -2.20
N LEU A 122 8.98 -13.47 -1.02
CA LEU A 122 9.64 -12.95 0.18
C LEU A 122 11.03 -13.58 0.43
N ASP A 123 11.35 -14.67 -0.26
CA ASP A 123 12.55 -15.47 0.03
C ASP A 123 13.62 -15.34 -1.08
N LYS A 124 13.55 -14.31 -1.94
CA LYS A 124 14.52 -14.11 -3.01
C LYS A 124 15.74 -13.31 -2.55
N LYS A 125 16.91 -13.62 -3.15
CA LYS A 125 18.16 -12.88 -2.91
C LYS A 125 18.09 -11.45 -3.46
N ASP A 126 17.39 -11.26 -4.57
CA ASP A 126 17.27 -9.95 -5.25
C ASP A 126 15.90 -9.31 -4.95
N LEU A 127 15.70 -8.88 -3.71
CA LEU A 127 14.51 -8.15 -3.33
C LEU A 127 14.52 -6.74 -3.92
N PRO A 128 13.35 -6.22 -4.33
CA PRO A 128 13.22 -4.88 -4.87
C PRO A 128 13.29 -3.84 -3.73
N PHE A 129 14.49 -3.52 -3.28
CA PHE A 129 14.68 -2.49 -2.27
C PHE A 129 14.28 -1.12 -2.81
N THR A 130 13.59 -0.34 -1.99
CA THR A 130 13.06 0.97 -2.36
C THR A 130 13.57 2.10 -1.47
N GLU A 131 14.06 1.82 -0.25
CA GLU A 131 14.46 2.81 0.74
C GLU A 131 15.87 2.53 1.28
N PRO A 132 16.70 3.58 1.47
CA PRO A 132 16.55 4.93 0.93
C PRO A 132 16.87 4.98 -0.57
N ALA A 133 16.21 5.89 -1.32
CA ALA A 133 16.32 5.93 -2.78
C ALA A 133 17.76 6.05 -3.30
N TRP A 134 18.65 6.77 -2.60
CA TRP A 134 20.05 6.97 -2.99
C TRP A 134 20.97 5.76 -2.72
N HIS A 135 20.54 4.82 -1.86
CA HIS A 135 21.23 3.57 -1.57
C HIS A 135 20.26 2.53 -1.02
N PRO A 136 19.43 1.91 -1.89
CA PRO A 136 18.34 1.06 -1.44
C PRO A 136 18.83 -0.18 -0.70
N THR A 137 18.38 -0.36 0.55
CA THR A 137 18.73 -1.49 1.41
C THR A 137 17.53 -2.16 2.04
N LYS A 138 16.32 -1.55 1.92
CA LYS A 138 15.10 -2.07 2.51
C LYS A 138 13.97 -2.10 1.49
N ARG A 139 13.14 -3.11 1.62
CA ARG A 139 11.89 -3.24 0.89
C ARG A 139 10.75 -2.82 1.80
N LEU A 140 10.24 -1.62 1.61
CA LEU A 140 9.12 -1.07 2.38
C LEU A 140 7.85 -0.95 1.54
N ASP A 141 8.03 -0.80 0.23
CA ASP A 141 6.95 -0.65 -0.72
C ASP A 141 6.60 -1.99 -1.36
N TYR A 142 5.31 -2.24 -1.53
CA TYR A 142 4.79 -3.47 -2.10
C TYR A 142 3.67 -3.20 -3.10
N ILE A 143 3.58 -4.06 -4.12
CA ILE A 143 2.41 -4.21 -4.98
C ILE A 143 2.01 -5.68 -4.92
N LEU A 144 0.93 -5.95 -4.19
CA LEU A 144 0.38 -7.28 -3.97
C LEU A 144 -0.88 -7.45 -4.82
N THR A 145 -1.07 -8.61 -5.43
CA THR A 145 -2.14 -8.82 -6.41
C THR A 145 -2.92 -10.09 -6.14
N SER A 146 -4.22 -10.08 -6.43
CA SER A 146 -5.04 -11.30 -6.41
C SER A 146 -4.69 -12.22 -7.59
N SER A 147 -5.10 -13.49 -7.51
CA SER A 147 -4.78 -14.53 -8.51
C SER A 147 -5.30 -14.23 -9.92
N LYS A 148 -6.34 -13.41 -10.04
CA LYS A 148 -6.88 -12.94 -11.34
C LYS A 148 -6.01 -11.89 -12.02
N ILE A 149 -5.05 -11.29 -11.31
CA ILE A 149 -4.09 -10.34 -11.87
C ILE A 149 -2.81 -11.11 -12.24
N LYS A 150 -2.52 -11.21 -13.54
CA LYS A 150 -1.29 -11.82 -14.06
C LYS A 150 -0.26 -10.72 -14.27
N VAL A 151 0.68 -10.58 -13.35
CA VAL A 151 1.80 -9.63 -13.47
C VAL A 151 2.84 -10.21 -14.43
N SER A 152 3.10 -9.49 -15.53
CA SER A 152 4.14 -9.84 -16.51
C SER A 152 5.50 -9.25 -16.17
N LYS A 153 5.50 -8.01 -15.66
CA LYS A 153 6.73 -7.32 -15.26
C LYS A 153 6.57 -6.64 -13.89
N TYR A 154 7.64 -6.65 -13.11
CA TYR A 154 7.75 -5.93 -11.83
C TYR A 154 9.11 -5.23 -11.82
N SER A 155 9.14 -3.92 -11.56
CA SER A 155 10.37 -3.13 -11.62
C SER A 155 10.42 -2.09 -10.52
N VAL A 156 11.62 -1.87 -9.97
CA VAL A 156 11.96 -0.66 -9.23
C VAL A 156 12.52 0.33 -10.25
N LEU A 157 11.96 1.54 -10.29
CA LEU A 157 12.38 2.55 -11.25
C LEU A 157 13.48 3.43 -10.63
N PRO A 158 14.55 3.75 -11.38
CA PRO A 158 15.68 4.53 -10.86
C PRO A 158 15.39 6.04 -10.86
N PHE A 159 14.23 6.43 -10.34
CA PHE A 159 13.82 7.84 -10.27
C PHE A 159 13.84 8.33 -8.83
N HIS A 160 14.68 9.31 -8.54
CA HIS A 160 14.91 9.87 -7.20
C HIS A 160 13.99 11.09 -6.95
N PHE A 161 12.66 10.88 -7.00
CA PHE A 161 11.67 11.94 -6.74
C PHE A 161 11.32 12.08 -5.25
N SER A 162 11.68 11.08 -4.45
CA SER A 162 11.49 11.05 -3.00
C SER A 162 12.60 10.23 -2.35
N ASP A 163 12.50 10.01 -1.06
CA ASP A 163 13.34 9.09 -0.28
C ASP A 163 13.06 7.60 -0.59
N HIS A 164 11.98 7.30 -1.32
CA HIS A 164 11.68 5.96 -1.84
C HIS A 164 11.77 5.92 -3.37
N LEU A 165 12.24 4.79 -3.91
CA LEU A 165 12.19 4.51 -5.35
C LEU A 165 10.79 4.03 -5.77
N PRO A 166 10.26 4.49 -6.91
CA PRO A 166 8.97 4.06 -7.41
C PRO A 166 8.94 2.58 -7.81
N LEU A 167 7.84 1.90 -7.52
CA LEU A 167 7.53 0.57 -8.04
C LEU A 167 6.59 0.65 -9.24
N MET A 168 6.80 -0.24 -10.21
CA MET A 168 5.97 -0.38 -11.40
C MET A 168 5.64 -1.85 -11.65
N ILE A 169 4.40 -2.13 -12.05
CA ILE A 169 4.00 -3.42 -12.62
C ILE A 169 3.34 -3.24 -13.98
N GLU A 170 3.55 -4.23 -14.86
CA GLU A 170 2.73 -4.47 -16.04
C GLU A 170 1.90 -5.72 -15.78
N PHE A 171 0.61 -5.68 -16.09
CA PHE A 171 -0.28 -6.79 -15.76
C PHE A 171 -1.44 -6.94 -16.75
N GLU A 172 -2.02 -8.13 -16.75
CA GLU A 172 -3.27 -8.48 -17.43
C GLU A 172 -4.28 -9.01 -16.41
N VAL A 173 -5.56 -8.74 -16.65
CA VAL A 173 -6.66 -9.33 -15.87
C VAL A 173 -7.11 -10.60 -16.56
N LYS A 174 -7.05 -11.74 -15.86
CA LYS A 174 -7.57 -13.02 -16.36
C LYS A 174 -9.09 -12.94 -16.43
N ARG A 175 -9.62 -13.37 -17.55
CA ARG A 175 -11.06 -13.58 -17.76
C ARG A 175 -11.58 -14.79 -17.00
#